data_018873f72afa25d67b2836218494e693
#
_entry.id   018873f72afa25d67b2836218494e693
#
_cell.length_a   1.000
_cell.length_b   1.000
_cell.length_c   1.000
_cell.angle_alpha   90.00
_cell.angle_beta   90.00
_cell.angle_gamma   90.00
#
_symmetry.space_group_name_H-M   'P 1'
#
loop_
_entity.id
_entity.type
_entity.pdbx_description
1 polymer ?
#
loop_
_entity_poly.entity_id
_entity_poly.type
_entity_poly.pdbx_seq_one_letter_code
_entity_poly.pdbx_strand_id
1 'polypeptide(L)'
;ISEETNEEDEAYKGPVLSPYNPRLDLENYKFPSLDLLNEYEDDGPNIDMEEQNANKDRIIKVLRSFGIEISSIKASVGPTITLYEITPAEGVRISKIRNLEDDIALSLSALGIRIIAPIPGKGTIGIEVPNANPRIVPMKSILNSKKFQETTYELPVALGKTITNEVFMVDLAKAPHMLVAGATGQGKSVGLNAIVTSLLYKKHPAE
;
A
#
# COMPACT_ATOMS: atom_id res chain seq x y z
N ILE A 1 -70.67 5.06 45.73
CA ILE A 1 -70.21 5.74 44.49
C ILE A 1 -68.83 6.26 44.86
N SER A 2 -67.80 5.54 44.46
CA SER A 2 -66.39 5.87 44.65
C SER A 2 -65.89 6.61 43.41
N GLU A 3 -65.42 7.81 43.59
CA GLU A 3 -64.69 8.59 42.56
C GLU A 3 -63.29 7.98 42.45
N GLU A 4 -63.00 7.42 41.27
CA GLU A 4 -61.64 7.04 40.86
C GLU A 4 -60.95 8.30 40.36
N THR A 5 -60.01 8.80 41.14
CA THR A 5 -59.04 9.82 40.69
C THR A 5 -58.03 9.18 39.77
N ASN A 6 -58.10 9.52 38.47
CA ASN A 6 -57.06 9.23 37.53
C ASN A 6 -55.82 10.09 37.87
N GLU A 7 -54.82 9.49 38.50
CA GLU A 7 -53.48 10.04 38.54
C GLU A 7 -52.89 9.87 37.11
N GLU A 8 -52.87 10.99 36.34
CA GLU A 8 -52.13 11.08 35.13
C GLU A 8 -50.64 10.89 35.44
N ASP A 9 -50.07 9.81 34.97
CA ASP A 9 -48.63 9.57 34.94
C ASP A 9 -47.93 10.74 34.23
N GLU A 10 -47.41 11.71 35.02
CA GLU A 10 -46.47 12.69 34.51
C GLU A 10 -45.20 11.96 34.07
N ALA A 11 -45.14 11.54 32.79
CA ALA A 11 -43.97 10.97 32.22
C ALA A 11 -42.78 11.93 32.42
N TYR A 12 -41.78 11.47 33.15
CA TYR A 12 -40.54 12.19 33.42
C TYR A 12 -39.93 12.63 32.09
N LYS A 13 -40.10 13.90 31.71
CA LYS A 13 -39.41 14.54 30.60
C LYS A 13 -37.98 14.86 31.07
N GLY A 14 -37.07 13.89 30.90
CA GLY A 14 -35.65 14.14 31.10
C GLY A 14 -35.16 15.37 30.33
N PRO A 15 -34.04 15.97 30.73
CA PRO A 15 -33.52 17.15 30.06
C PRO A 15 -33.35 16.86 28.56
N VAL A 16 -33.87 17.72 27.71
CA VAL A 16 -33.69 17.68 26.26
C VAL A 16 -32.20 17.92 26.02
N LEU A 17 -31.43 16.82 25.86
CA LEU A 17 -30.02 16.89 25.52
C LEU A 17 -29.91 17.42 24.10
N SER A 18 -29.30 18.60 23.92
CA SER A 18 -28.88 19.05 22.60
C SER A 18 -27.88 18.09 22.03
N PRO A 19 -27.90 17.83 20.71
CA PRO A 19 -26.88 16.97 20.08
C PRO A 19 -25.48 17.47 20.43
N TYR A 20 -24.68 16.63 21.08
CA TYR A 20 -23.30 16.96 21.41
C TYR A 20 -22.47 17.02 20.13
N ASN A 21 -21.77 18.13 19.90
CA ASN A 21 -20.84 18.29 18.80
C ASN A 21 -19.40 18.23 19.36
N PRO A 22 -18.68 17.11 19.21
CA PRO A 22 -17.35 16.96 19.79
C PRO A 22 -16.29 17.89 19.20
N ARG A 23 -16.58 18.54 18.08
CA ARG A 23 -15.67 19.52 17.47
C ARG A 23 -15.65 20.85 18.20
N LEU A 24 -16.72 21.20 18.94
CA LEU A 24 -16.79 22.45 19.67
C LEU A 24 -15.73 22.54 20.79
N ASP A 25 -15.38 21.42 21.41
CA ASP A 25 -14.38 21.39 22.46
C ASP A 25 -12.96 21.61 21.93
N LEU A 26 -12.76 21.47 20.61
CA LEU A 26 -11.49 21.51 19.91
C LEU A 26 -11.48 22.53 18.76
N GLU A 27 -12.23 23.63 18.88
CA GLU A 27 -12.31 24.67 17.83
C GLU A 27 -10.94 25.24 17.41
N ASN A 28 -10.00 25.28 18.35
CA ASN A 28 -8.66 25.80 18.11
C ASN A 28 -7.64 24.72 17.68
N TYR A 29 -8.08 23.48 17.43
CA TYR A 29 -7.20 22.42 16.97
C TYR A 29 -6.59 22.75 15.61
N LYS A 30 -5.27 22.64 15.54
CA LYS A 30 -4.51 22.80 14.29
C LYS A 30 -3.92 21.46 13.88
N PHE A 31 -4.19 21.07 12.64
CA PHE A 31 -3.55 19.89 12.08
C PHE A 31 -2.03 20.03 12.08
N PRO A 32 -1.29 18.93 12.26
CA PRO A 32 0.17 18.95 12.17
C PRO A 32 0.60 19.42 10.78
N SER A 33 1.64 20.28 10.73
CA SER A 33 2.19 20.73 9.46
C SER A 33 3.12 19.67 8.87
N LEU A 34 3.23 19.64 7.53
CA LEU A 34 4.12 18.71 6.83
C LEU A 34 5.61 18.94 7.15
N ASP A 35 5.97 20.09 7.73
CA ASP A 35 7.34 20.44 8.10
C ASP A 35 7.84 19.65 9.31
N LEU A 36 6.93 19.01 10.05
CA LEU A 36 7.28 18.10 11.15
C LEU A 36 7.82 16.75 10.65
N LEU A 37 7.65 16.45 9.36
CA LEU A 37 8.11 15.22 8.74
C LEU A 37 9.50 15.41 8.13
N ASN A 38 10.32 14.36 8.23
CA ASN A 38 11.65 14.36 7.63
C ASN A 38 11.59 14.58 6.11
N GLU A 39 12.51 15.38 5.63
CA GLU A 39 12.76 15.54 4.20
C GLU A 39 13.86 14.56 3.79
N TYR A 40 13.67 13.96 2.63
CA TYR A 40 14.66 13.13 1.97
C TYR A 40 14.89 13.71 0.58
N GLU A 41 16.13 13.75 0.16
CA GLU A 41 16.46 14.16 -1.20
C GLU A 41 15.77 13.20 -2.18
N ASP A 42 14.99 13.74 -3.09
CA ASP A 42 14.38 13.00 -4.18
C ASP A 42 15.30 13.10 -5.40
N ASP A 43 16.33 12.25 -5.42
CA ASP A 43 17.31 12.18 -6.52
C ASP A 43 16.67 11.77 -7.87
N GLY A 44 15.34 11.75 -7.93
CA GLY A 44 14.59 11.31 -9.10
C GLY A 44 14.72 9.80 -9.37
N PRO A 45 14.21 9.31 -10.49
CA PRO A 45 14.34 7.91 -10.88
C PRO A 45 15.77 7.64 -11.38
N ASN A 46 16.69 7.36 -10.48
CA ASN A 46 17.99 6.79 -10.87
C ASN A 46 17.75 5.34 -11.29
N ILE A 47 17.39 5.15 -12.55
CA ILE A 47 17.21 3.83 -13.16
C ILE A 47 18.58 3.36 -13.62
N ASP A 48 19.14 2.41 -12.89
CA ASP A 48 20.34 1.72 -13.37
C ASP A 48 19.95 0.78 -14.53
N MET A 49 20.13 1.30 -15.75
CA MET A 49 19.80 0.56 -16.98
C MET A 49 20.70 -0.66 -17.16
N GLU A 50 21.94 -0.64 -16.64
CA GLU A 50 22.87 -1.77 -16.73
C GLU A 50 22.37 -2.91 -15.82
N GLU A 51 22.01 -2.61 -14.57
CA GLU A 51 21.40 -3.58 -13.66
C GLU A 51 20.13 -4.18 -14.26
N GLN A 52 19.25 -3.34 -14.81
CA GLN A 52 17.98 -3.81 -15.36
C GLN A 52 18.18 -4.73 -16.57
N ASN A 53 19.11 -4.41 -17.47
CA ASN A 53 19.42 -5.25 -18.63
C ASN A 53 20.09 -6.57 -18.18
N ALA A 54 21.05 -6.51 -17.25
CA ALA A 54 21.69 -7.68 -16.71
C ALA A 54 20.68 -8.64 -16.06
N ASN A 55 19.72 -8.11 -15.28
CA ASN A 55 18.67 -8.90 -14.64
C ASN A 55 17.72 -9.52 -15.67
N LYS A 56 17.33 -8.78 -16.72
CA LYS A 56 16.54 -9.33 -17.84
C LYS A 56 17.25 -10.51 -18.49
N ASP A 57 18.53 -10.36 -18.80
CA ASP A 57 19.31 -11.38 -19.48
C ASP A 57 19.47 -12.63 -18.60
N ARG A 58 19.66 -12.46 -17.29
CA ARG A 58 19.70 -13.57 -16.33
C ARG A 58 18.37 -14.32 -16.26
N ILE A 59 17.24 -13.60 -16.17
CA ILE A 59 15.90 -14.22 -16.16
C ILE A 59 15.69 -15.02 -17.46
N ILE A 60 15.99 -14.42 -18.62
CA ILE A 60 15.85 -15.08 -19.92
C ILE A 60 16.72 -16.34 -19.97
N LYS A 61 17.96 -16.25 -19.51
CA LYS A 61 18.90 -17.37 -19.51
C LYS A 61 18.40 -18.53 -18.65
N VAL A 62 17.90 -18.25 -17.44
CA VAL A 62 17.33 -19.28 -16.57
C VAL A 62 16.13 -19.93 -17.23
N LEU A 63 15.16 -19.17 -17.71
CA LEU A 63 13.96 -19.72 -18.36
C LEU A 63 14.31 -20.60 -19.56
N ARG A 64 15.25 -20.15 -20.41
CA ARG A 64 15.72 -20.94 -21.55
C ARG A 64 16.41 -22.23 -21.15
N SER A 65 17.21 -22.24 -20.07
CA SER A 65 17.90 -23.46 -19.59
C SER A 65 16.92 -24.54 -19.15
N PHE A 66 15.71 -24.18 -18.76
CA PHE A 66 14.62 -25.09 -18.43
C PHE A 66 13.64 -25.34 -19.60
N GLY A 67 14.01 -24.94 -20.81
CA GLY A 67 13.20 -25.14 -22.02
C GLY A 67 11.94 -24.27 -22.06
N ILE A 68 11.99 -23.11 -21.43
CA ILE A 68 10.89 -22.15 -21.43
C ILE A 68 11.25 -20.96 -22.33
N GLU A 69 10.52 -20.84 -23.43
CA GLU A 69 10.67 -19.70 -24.33
C GLU A 69 9.71 -18.58 -23.93
N ILE A 70 10.17 -17.34 -24.12
CA ILE A 70 9.42 -16.14 -23.86
C ILE A 70 9.38 -15.26 -25.10
N SER A 71 8.22 -14.63 -25.35
CA SER A 71 8.01 -13.73 -26.48
C SER A 71 8.52 -12.31 -26.19
N SER A 72 8.36 -11.83 -24.97
CA SER A 72 8.83 -10.51 -24.58
C SER A 72 9.05 -10.39 -23.06
N ILE A 73 9.93 -9.46 -22.67
CA ILE A 73 10.14 -9.06 -21.28
C ILE A 73 10.20 -7.54 -21.18
N LYS A 74 9.42 -6.97 -20.26
CA LYS A 74 9.40 -5.54 -19.94
C LYS A 74 9.75 -5.35 -18.48
N ALA A 75 10.53 -4.31 -18.14
CA ALA A 75 10.81 -3.95 -16.77
C ALA A 75 10.08 -2.66 -16.40
N SER A 76 9.45 -2.65 -15.22
CA SER A 76 8.88 -1.47 -14.59
C SER A 76 9.57 -1.27 -13.25
N VAL A 77 10.36 -0.20 -13.15
CA VAL A 77 11.20 0.07 -11.97
C VAL A 77 10.40 0.88 -10.96
N GLY A 78 10.13 0.28 -9.80
CA GLY A 78 9.55 0.95 -8.63
C GLY A 78 10.62 1.46 -7.65
N PRO A 79 10.21 2.09 -6.56
CA PRO A 79 11.14 2.62 -5.56
C PRO A 79 11.93 1.54 -4.82
N THR A 80 11.33 0.39 -4.55
CA THR A 80 11.92 -0.70 -3.76
C THR A 80 12.07 -2.01 -4.51
N ILE A 81 11.22 -2.23 -5.52
CA ILE A 81 11.19 -3.44 -6.34
C ILE A 81 11.08 -3.07 -7.82
N THR A 82 11.56 -3.95 -8.67
CA THR A 82 11.33 -3.91 -10.12
C THR A 82 10.44 -5.06 -10.53
N LEU A 83 9.40 -4.78 -11.31
CA LEU A 83 8.54 -5.78 -11.92
C LEU A 83 9.04 -6.10 -13.33
N TYR A 84 9.41 -7.36 -13.55
CA TYR A 84 9.66 -7.91 -14.88
C TYR A 84 8.40 -8.59 -15.39
N GLU A 85 7.71 -7.96 -16.33
CA GLU A 85 6.52 -8.50 -16.99
C GLU A 85 6.94 -9.34 -18.20
N ILE A 86 6.63 -10.64 -18.15
CA ILE A 86 7.03 -11.63 -19.14
C ILE A 86 5.80 -12.12 -19.90
N THR A 87 5.90 -12.13 -21.22
CA THR A 87 4.94 -12.80 -22.08
C THR A 87 5.53 -14.17 -22.48
N PRO A 88 5.00 -15.29 -21.98
CA PRO A 88 5.46 -16.61 -22.38
C PRO A 88 5.13 -16.88 -23.84
N ALA A 89 5.92 -17.75 -24.48
CA ALA A 89 5.59 -18.25 -25.80
C ALA A 89 4.36 -19.17 -25.77
N GLU A 90 3.74 -19.39 -26.92
CA GLU A 90 2.58 -20.29 -27.02
C GLU A 90 2.92 -21.71 -26.53
N GLY A 91 1.99 -22.31 -25.80
CA GLY A 91 2.16 -23.66 -25.25
C GLY A 91 2.95 -23.76 -23.95
N VAL A 92 3.52 -22.68 -23.45
CA VAL A 92 4.22 -22.66 -22.16
C VAL A 92 3.21 -22.68 -21.00
N ARG A 93 3.36 -23.67 -20.12
CA ARG A 93 2.53 -23.78 -18.92
C ARG A 93 3.05 -22.83 -17.82
N ILE A 94 2.17 -22.00 -17.29
CA ILE A 94 2.47 -21.02 -16.21
C ILE A 94 3.09 -21.70 -14.99
N SER A 95 2.63 -22.90 -14.62
CA SER A 95 3.17 -23.66 -13.48
C SER A 95 4.66 -23.95 -13.60
N LYS A 96 5.18 -24.17 -14.82
CA LYS A 96 6.62 -24.37 -15.03
C LYS A 96 7.42 -23.14 -14.62
N ILE A 97 6.95 -21.95 -14.97
CA ILE A 97 7.64 -20.69 -14.61
C ILE A 97 7.57 -20.46 -13.10
N ARG A 98 6.40 -20.70 -12.49
CA ARG A 98 6.22 -20.53 -11.04
C ARG A 98 7.17 -21.44 -10.23
N ASN A 99 7.40 -22.65 -10.68
CA ASN A 99 8.28 -23.59 -9.98
C ASN A 99 9.77 -23.23 -10.07
N LEU A 100 10.14 -22.24 -10.88
CA LEU A 100 11.52 -21.75 -11.02
C LEU A 100 11.81 -20.51 -10.16
N GLU A 101 10.94 -20.18 -9.21
CA GLU A 101 11.09 -19.01 -8.35
C GLU A 101 12.45 -18.99 -7.64
N ASP A 102 12.83 -20.11 -7.02
CA ASP A 102 14.12 -20.26 -6.32
C ASP A 102 15.32 -20.21 -7.29
N ASP A 103 15.21 -20.84 -8.45
CA ASP A 103 16.28 -20.83 -9.46
C ASP A 103 16.53 -19.43 -10.02
N ILE A 104 15.45 -18.68 -10.27
CA ILE A 104 15.54 -17.29 -10.72
C ILE A 104 16.12 -16.42 -9.61
N ALA A 105 15.65 -16.55 -8.36
CA ALA A 105 16.16 -15.80 -7.22
C ALA A 105 17.67 -16.02 -7.04
N LEU A 106 18.12 -17.29 -7.13
CA LEU A 106 19.53 -17.64 -7.04
C LEU A 106 20.35 -17.00 -8.17
N SER A 107 19.86 -17.07 -9.40
CA SER A 107 20.54 -16.49 -10.57
C SER A 107 20.68 -14.97 -10.47
N LEU A 108 19.70 -14.31 -9.87
CA LEU A 108 19.69 -12.84 -9.65
C LEU A 108 20.49 -12.45 -8.40
N SER A 109 20.95 -13.42 -7.59
CA SER A 109 21.53 -13.18 -6.27
C SER A 109 20.61 -12.34 -5.37
N ALA A 110 19.29 -12.51 -5.54
CA ALA A 110 18.27 -11.79 -4.78
C ALA A 110 17.93 -12.56 -3.50
N LEU A 111 17.68 -11.84 -2.41
CA LEU A 111 17.25 -12.43 -1.12
C LEU A 111 15.89 -13.14 -1.19
N GLY A 112 15.12 -12.83 -2.21
CA GLY A 112 13.83 -13.43 -2.53
C GLY A 112 13.19 -12.66 -3.69
N ILE A 113 12.41 -13.39 -4.47
CA ILE A 113 11.59 -12.80 -5.53
C ILE A 113 10.15 -13.24 -5.30
N ARG A 114 9.22 -12.68 -6.05
CA ARG A 114 7.82 -13.11 -6.06
C ARG A 114 7.32 -13.26 -7.47
N ILE A 115 6.71 -14.40 -7.78
CA ILE A 115 6.10 -14.62 -9.09
C ILE A 115 4.58 -14.42 -9.01
N ILE A 116 4.06 -13.47 -9.78
CA ILE A 116 2.63 -13.21 -9.96
C ILE A 116 2.22 -13.81 -11.29
N ALA A 117 1.54 -14.94 -11.26
CA ALA A 117 1.22 -15.69 -12.46
C ALA A 117 -0.21 -16.25 -12.43
N PRO A 118 -1.12 -15.75 -13.28
CA PRO A 118 -0.95 -14.58 -14.17
C PRO A 118 -1.09 -13.23 -13.44
N ILE A 119 -0.63 -12.14 -14.08
CA ILE A 119 -0.97 -10.79 -13.62
C ILE A 119 -2.47 -10.58 -13.83
N PRO A 120 -3.23 -10.15 -12.80
CA PRO A 120 -4.67 -9.90 -12.94
C PRO A 120 -4.98 -8.92 -14.08
N GLY A 121 -5.89 -9.30 -14.96
CA GLY A 121 -6.30 -8.49 -16.11
C GLY A 121 -5.31 -8.46 -17.28
N LYS A 122 -4.19 -9.20 -17.19
CA LYS A 122 -3.19 -9.33 -18.25
C LYS A 122 -2.87 -10.79 -18.49
N GLY A 123 -2.58 -11.17 -19.73
CA GLY A 123 -2.12 -12.52 -20.10
C GLY A 123 -0.62 -12.74 -19.88
N THR A 124 -0.01 -12.02 -18.96
CA THR A 124 1.43 -11.96 -18.70
C THR A 124 1.76 -12.46 -17.31
N ILE A 125 3.04 -12.76 -17.06
CA ILE A 125 3.57 -13.20 -15.77
C ILE A 125 4.47 -12.09 -15.25
N GLY A 126 4.30 -11.72 -13.98
CA GLY A 126 5.16 -10.77 -13.27
C GLY A 126 6.17 -11.46 -12.40
N ILE A 127 7.42 -11.02 -12.46
CA ILE A 127 8.48 -11.38 -11.51
C ILE A 127 8.89 -10.10 -10.80
N GLU A 128 8.58 -10.02 -9.52
CA GLU A 128 9.00 -8.92 -8.64
C GLU A 128 10.38 -9.24 -8.07
N VAL A 129 11.33 -8.36 -8.35
CA VAL A 129 12.72 -8.48 -7.89
C VAL A 129 13.05 -7.27 -7.02
N PRO A 130 13.55 -7.46 -5.80
CA PRO A 130 14.03 -6.35 -4.96
C PRO A 130 15.15 -5.59 -5.68
N ASN A 131 15.11 -4.26 -5.63
CA ASN A 131 16.17 -3.42 -6.15
C ASN A 131 17.44 -3.58 -5.28
N ALA A 132 18.62 -3.57 -5.88
CA ALA A 132 19.89 -3.60 -5.14
C ALA A 132 20.02 -2.38 -4.22
N ASN A 133 19.57 -1.22 -4.68
CA ASN A 133 19.54 0.03 -3.93
C ASN A 133 18.09 0.54 -3.77
N PRO A 134 17.32 0.02 -2.80
CA PRO A 134 15.95 0.45 -2.60
C PRO A 134 15.90 1.90 -2.09
N ARG A 135 14.97 2.69 -2.61
CA ARG A 135 14.79 4.08 -2.20
C ARG A 135 13.74 4.22 -1.10
N ILE A 136 13.99 5.16 -0.22
CA ILE A 136 13.01 5.57 0.78
C ILE A 136 11.86 6.30 0.09
N VAL A 137 10.64 5.93 0.44
CA VAL A 137 9.43 6.66 0.06
C VAL A 137 9.03 7.56 1.23
N PRO A 138 9.29 8.88 1.16
CA PRO A 138 9.02 9.78 2.28
C PRO A 138 7.52 9.91 2.53
N MET A 139 7.11 9.82 3.79
CA MET A 139 5.71 10.04 4.18
C MET A 139 5.23 11.44 3.78
N LYS A 140 6.10 12.45 3.91
CA LYS A 140 5.84 13.83 3.47
C LYS A 140 5.38 13.89 2.02
N SER A 141 6.05 13.19 1.11
CA SER A 141 5.69 13.17 -0.33
C SER A 141 4.33 12.52 -0.60
N ILE A 142 3.97 11.51 0.21
CA ILE A 142 2.69 10.80 0.08
C ILE A 142 1.55 11.67 0.59
N LEU A 143 1.70 12.23 1.79
CA LEU A 143 0.68 13.09 2.40
C LEU A 143 0.46 14.38 1.61
N ASN A 144 1.52 14.93 0.99
CA ASN A 144 1.42 16.12 0.13
C ASN A 144 0.85 15.82 -1.27
N SER A 145 0.63 14.55 -1.61
CA SER A 145 0.09 14.19 -2.91
C SER A 145 -1.36 14.68 -3.08
N LYS A 146 -1.71 15.09 -4.30
CA LYS A 146 -3.08 15.47 -4.65
C LYS A 146 -4.08 14.37 -4.29
N LYS A 147 -3.71 13.11 -4.55
CA LYS A 147 -4.55 11.94 -4.26
C LYS A 147 -4.90 11.82 -2.78
N PHE A 148 -3.95 12.10 -1.87
CA PHE A 148 -4.20 12.07 -0.43
C PHE A 148 -4.99 13.31 0.02
N GLN A 149 -4.66 14.48 -0.50
CA GLN A 149 -5.31 15.74 -0.10
C GLN A 149 -6.78 15.79 -0.52
N GLU A 150 -7.12 15.29 -1.68
CA GLU A 150 -8.47 15.34 -2.25
C GLU A 150 -9.29 14.06 -1.98
N THR A 151 -8.78 13.11 -1.20
CA THR A 151 -9.50 11.86 -0.93
C THR A 151 -10.79 12.11 -0.16
N THR A 152 -11.82 11.36 -0.55
CA THR A 152 -13.13 11.32 0.12
C THR A 152 -13.28 10.12 1.06
N TYR A 153 -12.18 9.39 1.31
CA TYR A 153 -12.18 8.25 2.22
C TYR A 153 -12.53 8.69 3.65
N GLU A 154 -13.27 7.86 4.33
CA GLU A 154 -13.66 8.13 5.72
C GLU A 154 -12.45 8.04 6.66
N LEU A 155 -11.65 6.98 6.54
CA LEU A 155 -10.39 6.82 7.27
C LEU A 155 -9.24 6.52 6.28
N PRO A 156 -8.70 7.57 5.62
CA PRO A 156 -7.66 7.37 4.60
C PRO A 156 -6.33 6.98 5.21
N VAL A 157 -5.82 5.85 4.78
CA VAL A 157 -4.50 5.34 5.16
C VAL A 157 -3.63 5.26 3.92
N ALA A 158 -2.54 6.00 3.91
CA ALA A 158 -1.54 5.96 2.85
C ALA A 158 -0.44 4.97 3.22
N LEU A 159 -0.29 3.92 2.43
CA LEU A 159 0.63 2.81 2.72
C LEU A 159 1.96 2.90 1.96
N GLY A 160 2.07 3.78 0.96
CA GLY A 160 3.29 3.92 0.18
C GLY A 160 3.02 4.24 -1.28
N LYS A 161 3.92 3.80 -2.15
CA LYS A 161 3.79 3.93 -3.60
C LYS A 161 3.77 2.55 -4.25
N THR A 162 3.02 2.43 -5.34
CA THR A 162 3.04 1.25 -6.20
C THR A 162 4.33 1.18 -7.01
N ILE A 163 4.53 0.06 -7.72
CA ILE A 163 5.63 -0.09 -8.69
C ILE A 163 5.56 0.93 -9.84
N THR A 164 4.37 1.49 -10.11
CA THR A 164 4.18 2.59 -11.08
C THR A 164 4.39 3.96 -10.47
N ASN A 165 4.95 4.01 -9.24
CA ASN A 165 5.22 5.25 -8.49
C ASN A 165 3.96 6.06 -8.10
N GLU A 166 2.79 5.44 -8.15
CA GLU A 166 1.53 6.05 -7.74
C GLU A 166 1.30 5.84 -6.23
N VAL A 167 0.73 6.84 -5.55
CA VAL A 167 0.38 6.70 -4.14
C VAL A 167 -0.69 5.64 -3.95
N PHE A 168 -0.39 4.64 -3.10
CA PHE A 168 -1.32 3.59 -2.72
C PHE A 168 -1.99 3.93 -1.39
N MET A 169 -3.31 3.97 -1.41
CA MET A 169 -4.14 4.32 -0.27
C MET A 169 -5.32 3.37 -0.16
N VAL A 170 -5.75 3.14 1.07
CA VAL A 170 -6.96 2.38 1.40
C VAL A 170 -7.84 3.18 2.35
N ASP A 171 -9.14 2.90 2.32
CA ASP A 171 -10.08 3.39 3.30
C ASP A 171 -10.20 2.37 4.43
N LEU A 172 -9.66 2.69 5.61
CA LEU A 172 -9.67 1.78 6.75
C LEU A 172 -11.10 1.53 7.28
N ALA A 173 -12.01 2.49 7.10
CA ALA A 173 -13.42 2.34 7.48
C ALA A 173 -14.12 1.19 6.72
N LYS A 174 -13.66 0.87 5.52
CA LYS A 174 -14.17 -0.24 4.70
C LYS A 174 -13.52 -1.59 5.01
N ALA A 175 -12.50 -1.61 5.84
CA ALA A 175 -11.82 -2.83 6.27
C ALA A 175 -12.28 -3.20 7.68
N PRO A 176 -13.22 -4.15 7.85
CA PRO A 176 -13.73 -4.52 9.17
C PRO A 176 -12.63 -5.09 10.08
N HIS A 177 -11.62 -5.71 9.48
CA HIS A 177 -10.45 -6.25 10.17
C HIS A 177 -9.21 -6.07 9.28
N MET A 178 -8.09 -5.70 9.91
CA MET A 178 -6.81 -5.61 9.23
C MET A 178 -5.74 -6.34 10.04
N LEU A 179 -5.05 -7.29 9.40
CA LEU A 179 -3.92 -7.99 9.98
C LEU A 179 -2.62 -7.39 9.44
N VAL A 180 -1.77 -6.91 10.35
CA VAL A 180 -0.41 -6.44 10.02
C VAL A 180 0.59 -7.42 10.62
N ALA A 181 1.27 -8.17 9.77
CA ALA A 181 2.25 -9.17 10.16
C ALA A 181 3.60 -8.92 9.48
N GLY A 182 4.67 -9.33 10.13
CA GLY A 182 6.03 -9.24 9.62
C GLY A 182 7.03 -9.73 10.65
N ALA A 183 8.13 -10.30 10.20
CA ALA A 183 9.24 -10.68 11.05
C ALA A 183 9.92 -9.44 11.65
N THR A 184 10.77 -9.65 12.65
CA THR A 184 11.56 -8.57 13.28
C THR A 184 12.42 -7.88 12.20
N GLY A 185 12.43 -6.55 12.20
CA GLY A 185 13.19 -5.75 11.22
C GLY A 185 12.53 -5.58 9.85
N GLN A 186 11.38 -6.21 9.57
CA GLN A 186 10.70 -6.13 8.25
C GLN A 186 9.75 -4.92 8.11
N GLY A 187 9.91 -3.90 8.94
CA GLY A 187 9.17 -2.64 8.78
C GLY A 187 7.73 -2.63 9.34
N LYS A 188 7.30 -3.65 10.10
CA LYS A 188 5.95 -3.70 10.69
C LYS A 188 5.61 -2.42 11.48
N SER A 189 6.51 -1.97 12.35
CA SER A 189 6.30 -0.76 13.16
C SER A 189 6.28 0.51 12.28
N VAL A 190 7.05 0.54 11.21
CA VAL A 190 7.03 1.64 10.23
C VAL A 190 5.68 1.69 9.53
N GLY A 191 5.14 0.53 9.12
CA GLY A 191 3.81 0.44 8.54
C GLY A 191 2.70 0.91 9.49
N LEU A 192 2.76 0.53 10.77
CA LEU A 192 1.82 1.00 11.80
C LEU A 192 1.92 2.51 11.99
N ASN A 193 3.14 3.06 12.04
CA ASN A 193 3.35 4.50 12.11
C ASN A 193 2.79 5.23 10.89
N ALA A 194 2.92 4.66 9.69
CA ALA A 194 2.33 5.24 8.48
C ALA A 194 0.81 5.32 8.55
N ILE A 195 0.16 4.29 9.12
CA ILE A 195 -1.30 4.28 9.35
C ILE A 195 -1.69 5.41 10.30
N VAL A 196 -1.06 5.46 11.48
CA VAL A 196 -1.35 6.48 12.50
C VAL A 196 -1.10 7.88 11.95
N THR A 197 0.05 8.09 11.31
CA THR A 197 0.40 9.39 10.72
C THR A 197 -0.60 9.81 9.65
N SER A 198 -1.06 8.91 8.79
CA SER A 198 -2.09 9.22 7.79
C SER A 198 -3.36 9.77 8.42
N LEU A 199 -3.82 9.15 9.51
CA LEU A 199 -5.03 9.57 10.22
C LEU A 199 -4.81 10.92 10.92
N LEU A 200 -3.68 11.13 11.60
CA LEU A 200 -3.36 12.38 12.29
C LEU A 200 -3.31 13.58 11.35
N TYR A 201 -2.87 13.39 10.11
CA TYR A 201 -2.77 14.46 9.12
C TYR A 201 -4.08 14.71 8.34
N LYS A 202 -5.09 13.87 8.49
CA LYS A 202 -6.32 13.99 7.71
C LYS A 202 -7.58 14.12 8.55
N LYS A 203 -7.59 13.51 9.75
CA LYS A 203 -8.80 13.45 10.59
C LYS A 203 -8.69 14.35 11.81
N HIS A 204 -9.81 14.96 12.11
CA HIS A 204 -9.92 15.74 13.36
C HIS A 204 -9.94 14.78 14.56
N PRO A 205 -9.34 15.14 15.73
CA PRO A 205 -9.32 14.27 16.90
C PRO A 205 -10.70 13.86 17.42
N ALA A 206 -11.75 14.61 17.05
CA ALA A 206 -13.14 14.30 17.38
C ALA A 206 -13.78 13.26 16.44
N GLU A 207 -13.11 12.82 15.40
CA GLU A 207 -13.53 11.80 14.42
C GLU A 207 -12.84 10.48 14.67
#